data_229260aef0f0d4f6ed25abc0ed95c51c
#
_entry.id   229260aef0f0d4f6ed25abc0ed95c51c
#
_cell.length_a   1.000
_cell.length_b   1.000
_cell.length_c   1.000
_cell.angle_alpha   90.00
_cell.angle_beta   90.00
_cell.angle_gamma   90.00
#
_symmetry.space_group_name_H-M   'P 1'
#
loop_
_entity.id
_entity.type
_entity.pdbx_description
1 polymer ?
#
loop_
_entity_poly.entity_id
_entity_poly.type
_entity_poly.pdbx_seq_one_letter_code
_entity_poly.pdbx_strand_id
1 'polypeptide(L)'
;VHCHPLTWLSFRQVRECNAPGGPREKIPAIIDQLLEMFSNTSNPLHIRNGGLIGLAGTAIALATDIAAYMPKFVGPLLDCFVDPENRIRYFSAECLYNIAKVSKGEILVYFNEIFDALSKVRLFIATDTRASQWNIACSRF
;
A
#
# COMPACT_ATOMS: atom_id res chain seq x y z
N VAL A 1 -14.13 10.59 7.02
CA VAL A 1 -13.47 9.55 6.21
C VAL A 1 -14.19 8.24 6.51
N HIS A 2 -15.09 7.81 5.60
CA HIS A 2 -15.77 6.52 5.73
C HIS A 2 -14.73 5.44 5.40
N CYS A 3 -14.11 4.86 6.44
CA CYS A 3 -13.32 3.64 6.28
C CYS A 3 -14.27 2.50 5.86
N HIS A 4 -13.98 1.88 4.72
CA HIS A 4 -14.73 0.72 4.28
C HIS A 4 -14.62 -0.38 5.34
N PRO A 5 -15.72 -1.09 5.71
CA PRO A 5 -15.69 -2.13 6.76
C PRO A 5 -14.62 -3.20 6.55
N LEU A 6 -14.27 -3.52 5.29
CA LEU A 6 -13.25 -4.51 4.94
C LEU A 6 -11.82 -4.10 5.35
N THR A 7 -11.51 -2.80 5.46
CA THR A 7 -10.15 -2.34 5.81
C THR A 7 -9.83 -2.56 7.27
N TRP A 8 -10.79 -2.29 8.14
CA TRP A 8 -10.67 -2.56 9.56
C TRP A 8 -10.71 -4.07 9.88
N LEU A 9 -11.51 -4.80 9.11
CA LEU A 9 -11.64 -6.25 9.25
C LEU A 9 -10.33 -6.95 8.90
N SER A 10 -9.65 -6.57 7.79
CA SER A 10 -8.36 -7.15 7.40
C SER A 10 -7.26 -6.88 8.42
N PHE A 11 -7.15 -5.65 8.96
CA PHE A 11 -6.22 -5.32 10.03
C PHE A 11 -6.42 -6.21 11.26
N ARG A 12 -7.66 -6.33 11.73
CA ARG A 12 -8.02 -7.15 12.89
C ARG A 12 -7.71 -8.63 12.63
N GLN A 13 -8.11 -9.13 11.48
CA GLN A 13 -7.90 -10.51 11.06
C GLN A 13 -6.42 -10.88 11.00
N VAL A 14 -5.59 -10.03 10.39
CA VAL A 14 -4.14 -10.23 10.32
C VAL A 14 -3.51 -10.17 11.71
N ARG A 15 -3.94 -9.26 12.56
CA ARG A 15 -3.46 -9.19 13.94
C ARG A 15 -3.77 -10.46 14.74
N GLU A 16 -4.97 -11.01 14.56
CA GLU A 16 -5.37 -12.29 15.19
C GLU A 16 -4.55 -13.47 14.62
N CYS A 17 -4.31 -13.49 13.31
CA CYS A 17 -3.49 -14.52 12.66
C CYS A 17 -2.00 -14.44 13.06
N ASN A 18 -1.49 -13.24 13.30
CA ASN A 18 -0.08 -13.02 13.66
C ASN A 18 0.19 -13.18 15.17
N ALA A 19 -0.86 -13.34 15.99
CA ALA A 19 -0.71 -13.61 17.41
C ALA A 19 -0.04 -14.99 17.64
N PRO A 20 0.64 -15.18 18.80
CA PRO A 20 1.18 -16.49 19.16
C PRO A 20 0.11 -17.60 19.11
N GLY A 21 0.33 -18.62 18.27
CA GLY A 21 -0.64 -19.70 18.04
C GLY A 21 -1.76 -19.37 17.04
N GLY A 22 -1.73 -18.21 16.41
CA GLY A 22 -2.70 -17.84 15.38
C GLY A 22 -2.44 -18.55 14.03
N PRO A 23 -3.48 -18.63 13.16
CA PRO A 23 -3.40 -19.32 11.86
C PRO A 23 -2.65 -18.47 10.82
N ARG A 24 -1.32 -18.40 10.91
CA ARG A 24 -0.46 -17.59 10.02
C ARG A 24 -0.60 -17.97 8.55
N GLU A 25 -1.00 -19.19 8.24
CA GLU A 25 -1.24 -19.68 6.89
C GLU A 25 -2.35 -18.90 6.14
N LYS A 26 -3.20 -18.17 6.85
CA LYS A 26 -4.24 -17.33 6.25
C LYS A 26 -3.74 -15.96 5.78
N ILE A 27 -2.60 -15.51 6.27
CA ILE A 27 -2.05 -14.18 5.96
C ILE A 27 -1.80 -13.99 4.46
N PRO A 28 -1.17 -14.94 3.74
CA PRO A 28 -0.97 -14.80 2.30
C PRO A 28 -2.26 -14.59 1.51
N ALA A 29 -3.33 -15.32 1.88
CA ALA A 29 -4.63 -15.19 1.21
C ALA A 29 -5.27 -13.82 1.43
N ILE A 30 -5.11 -13.25 2.63
CA ILE A 30 -5.59 -11.89 2.94
C ILE A 30 -4.83 -10.86 2.09
N ILE A 31 -3.51 -11.01 1.98
CA ILE A 31 -2.68 -10.11 1.16
C ILE A 31 -3.06 -10.23 -0.32
N ASP A 32 -3.26 -11.44 -0.83
CA ASP A 32 -3.66 -11.68 -2.22
C ASP A 32 -5.03 -11.06 -2.52
N GLN A 33 -5.98 -11.13 -1.58
CA GLN A 33 -7.28 -10.46 -1.71
C GLN A 33 -7.15 -8.93 -1.75
N LEU A 34 -6.33 -8.36 -0.87
CA LEU A 34 -6.08 -6.92 -0.85
C LEU A 34 -5.40 -6.45 -2.14
N LEU A 35 -4.45 -7.26 -2.65
CA LEU A 35 -3.77 -7.01 -3.90
C LEU A 35 -4.77 -6.94 -5.07
N GLU A 36 -5.64 -7.93 -5.20
CA GLU A 36 -6.70 -7.96 -6.23
C GLU A 36 -7.62 -6.72 -6.12
N MET A 37 -7.94 -6.28 -4.90
CA MET A 37 -8.81 -5.13 -4.70
C MET A 37 -8.21 -3.84 -5.27
N PHE A 38 -6.92 -3.57 -5.09
CA PHE A 38 -6.35 -2.29 -5.53
C PHE A 38 -5.70 -2.34 -6.90
N SER A 39 -5.15 -3.48 -7.34
CA SER A 39 -4.48 -3.60 -8.64
C SER A 39 -5.46 -3.73 -9.81
N ASN A 40 -6.63 -4.30 -9.57
CA ASN A 40 -7.65 -4.42 -10.61
C ASN A 40 -8.31 -3.07 -10.90
N THR A 41 -7.97 -2.47 -12.04
CA THR A 41 -8.48 -1.16 -12.48
C THR A 41 -9.98 -1.17 -12.77
N SER A 42 -10.59 -2.34 -12.99
CA SER A 42 -12.04 -2.47 -13.18
C SER A 42 -12.82 -2.33 -11.86
N ASN A 43 -12.17 -2.45 -10.72
CA ASN A 43 -12.82 -2.28 -9.44
C ASN A 43 -13.23 -0.82 -9.20
N PRO A 44 -14.38 -0.58 -8.57
CA PRO A 44 -14.79 0.76 -8.15
C PRO A 44 -13.73 1.42 -7.25
N LEU A 45 -13.61 2.75 -7.35
CA LEU A 45 -12.60 3.53 -6.64
C LEU A 45 -12.57 3.26 -5.12
N HIS A 46 -13.74 3.08 -4.49
CA HIS A 46 -13.84 2.82 -3.06
C HIS A 46 -13.28 1.44 -2.66
N ILE A 47 -13.40 0.44 -3.54
CA ILE A 47 -12.82 -0.89 -3.35
C ILE A 47 -11.30 -0.81 -3.47
N ARG A 48 -10.79 -0.15 -4.50
CA ARG A 48 -9.35 0.04 -4.71
C ARG A 48 -8.71 0.79 -3.53
N ASN A 49 -9.31 1.88 -3.08
CA ASN A 49 -8.88 2.60 -1.87
C ASN A 49 -8.90 1.69 -0.64
N GLY A 50 -9.96 0.88 -0.50
CA GLY A 50 -10.07 -0.09 0.57
C GLY A 50 -8.92 -1.09 0.59
N GLY A 51 -8.51 -1.60 -0.57
CA GLY A 51 -7.37 -2.51 -0.72
C GLY A 51 -6.05 -1.87 -0.23
N LEU A 52 -5.76 -0.63 -0.65
CA LEU A 52 -4.56 0.10 -0.24
C LEU A 52 -4.52 0.40 1.26
N ILE A 53 -5.63 0.88 1.82
CA ILE A 53 -5.74 1.15 3.26
C ILE A 53 -5.64 -0.16 4.05
N GLY A 54 -6.26 -1.24 3.56
CA GLY A 54 -6.18 -2.57 4.15
C GLY A 54 -4.77 -3.13 4.16
N LEU A 55 -4.00 -2.93 3.06
CA LEU A 55 -2.61 -3.35 2.98
C LEU A 55 -1.73 -2.56 3.96
N ALA A 56 -1.93 -1.25 4.08
CA ALA A 56 -1.23 -0.43 5.07
C ALA A 56 -1.52 -0.91 6.51
N GLY A 57 -2.77 -1.21 6.83
CA GLY A 57 -3.16 -1.80 8.11
C GLY A 57 -2.53 -3.17 8.35
N THR A 58 -2.50 -4.02 7.33
CA THR A 58 -1.85 -5.33 7.36
C THR A 58 -0.35 -5.19 7.64
N ALA A 59 0.33 -4.25 6.99
CA ALA A 59 1.74 -3.96 7.23
C ALA A 59 2.00 -3.57 8.69
N ILE A 60 1.17 -2.71 9.25
CA ILE A 60 1.28 -2.31 10.66
C ILE A 60 1.06 -3.52 11.60
N ALA A 61 0.10 -4.40 11.29
CA ALA A 61 -0.20 -5.57 12.10
C ALA A 61 0.90 -6.64 12.07
N LEU A 62 1.59 -6.80 10.93
CA LEU A 62 2.70 -7.73 10.74
C LEU A 62 4.03 -7.18 11.23
N ALA A 63 4.16 -5.85 11.33
CA ALA A 63 5.42 -5.19 11.64
C ALA A 63 6.57 -5.69 10.72
N THR A 64 7.68 -6.16 11.28
CA THR A 64 8.83 -6.66 10.50
C THR A 64 8.52 -7.90 9.66
N ASP A 65 7.52 -8.70 10.05
CA ASP A 65 7.13 -9.92 9.31
C ASP A 65 6.55 -9.60 7.92
N ILE A 66 6.17 -8.34 7.66
CA ILE A 66 5.71 -7.88 6.33
C ILE A 66 6.78 -8.09 5.25
N ALA A 67 8.06 -8.10 5.61
CA ALA A 67 9.17 -8.27 4.69
C ALA A 67 9.05 -9.55 3.85
N ALA A 68 8.57 -10.65 4.43
CA ALA A 68 8.36 -11.91 3.73
C ALA A 68 7.33 -11.84 2.59
N TYR A 69 6.43 -10.85 2.62
CA TYR A 69 5.34 -10.67 1.66
C TYR A 69 5.59 -9.56 0.66
N MET A 70 6.61 -8.72 0.89
CA MET A 70 6.92 -7.55 0.03
C MET A 70 7.09 -7.91 -1.45
N PRO A 71 7.72 -9.04 -1.84
CA PRO A 71 7.85 -9.41 -3.25
C PRO A 71 6.53 -9.52 -4.01
N LYS A 72 5.42 -9.77 -3.30
CA LYS A 72 4.10 -9.92 -3.93
C LYS A 72 3.46 -8.59 -4.30
N PHE A 73 3.62 -7.56 -3.47
CA PHE A 73 2.81 -6.35 -3.58
C PHE A 73 3.60 -5.07 -3.88
N VAL A 74 4.93 -5.05 -3.72
CA VAL A 74 5.70 -3.82 -3.95
C VAL A 74 5.56 -3.35 -5.40
N GLY A 75 5.74 -4.21 -6.39
CA GLY A 75 5.56 -3.85 -7.80
C GLY A 75 4.19 -3.24 -8.09
N PRO A 76 3.08 -3.98 -7.87
CA PRO A 76 1.72 -3.45 -8.07
C PRO A 76 1.40 -2.20 -7.26
N LEU A 77 1.97 -2.04 -6.06
CA LEU A 77 1.82 -0.83 -5.26
C LEU A 77 2.49 0.37 -5.91
N LEU A 78 3.69 0.19 -6.47
CA LEU A 78 4.42 1.25 -7.17
C LEU A 78 3.74 1.63 -8.49
N ASP A 79 3.08 0.69 -9.19
CA ASP A 79 2.28 0.97 -10.37
C ASP A 79 1.12 1.93 -10.07
N CYS A 80 0.56 1.87 -8.86
CA CYS A 80 -0.48 2.80 -8.42
C CYS A 80 -0.01 4.25 -8.27
N PHE A 81 1.30 4.53 -8.27
CA PHE A 81 1.84 5.89 -8.15
C PHE A 81 1.59 6.75 -9.40
N VAL A 82 1.38 6.14 -10.53
CA VAL A 82 1.06 6.80 -11.81
C VAL A 82 -0.40 6.56 -12.24
N ASP A 83 -1.24 6.09 -11.34
CA ASP A 83 -2.67 5.87 -11.59
C ASP A 83 -3.36 7.18 -11.98
N PRO A 84 -4.32 7.18 -12.93
CA PRO A 84 -5.08 8.37 -13.29
C PRO A 84 -5.84 8.99 -12.11
N GLU A 85 -6.28 8.15 -11.15
CA GLU A 85 -7.02 8.59 -9.97
C GLU A 85 -6.11 9.12 -8.88
N ASN A 86 -6.23 10.40 -8.52
CA ASN A 86 -5.39 11.05 -7.53
C ASN A 86 -5.49 10.40 -6.14
N ARG A 87 -6.65 9.86 -5.77
CA ARG A 87 -6.85 9.15 -4.50
C ARG A 87 -6.06 7.85 -4.44
N ILE A 88 -5.98 7.12 -5.54
CA ILE A 88 -5.17 5.88 -5.61
C ILE A 88 -3.71 6.23 -5.43
N ARG A 89 -3.21 7.26 -6.14
CA ARG A 89 -1.83 7.73 -5.96
C ARG A 89 -1.53 8.11 -4.51
N TYR A 90 -2.43 8.88 -3.87
CA TYR A 90 -2.27 9.29 -2.48
C TYR A 90 -2.21 8.10 -1.52
N PHE A 91 -3.19 7.19 -1.59
CA PHE A 91 -3.23 6.04 -0.68
C PHE A 91 -2.12 5.03 -0.95
N SER A 92 -1.61 4.92 -2.19
CA SER A 92 -0.45 4.08 -2.48
C SER A 92 0.82 4.64 -1.83
N ALA A 93 1.03 5.96 -1.87
CA ALA A 93 2.14 6.61 -1.19
C ALA A 93 2.06 6.46 0.34
N GLU A 94 0.88 6.66 0.91
CA GLU A 94 0.63 6.46 2.35
C GLU A 94 0.85 4.99 2.76
N CYS A 95 0.43 4.04 1.92
CA CYS A 95 0.67 2.62 2.12
C CYS A 95 2.18 2.30 2.12
N LEU A 96 2.92 2.78 1.12
CA LEU A 96 4.37 2.59 1.05
C LEU A 96 5.09 3.19 2.25
N TYR A 97 4.68 4.38 2.69
CA TYR A 97 5.22 5.01 3.91
C TYR A 97 5.05 4.12 5.14
N ASN A 98 3.85 3.57 5.35
CA ASN A 98 3.60 2.68 6.48
C ASN A 98 4.41 1.39 6.39
N ILE A 99 4.56 0.81 5.18
CA ILE A 99 5.39 -0.37 4.95
C ILE A 99 6.86 -0.05 5.26
N ALA A 100 7.40 1.05 4.74
CA ALA A 100 8.78 1.47 4.99
C ALA A 100 9.06 1.67 6.49
N LYS A 101 8.11 2.27 7.20
CA LYS A 101 8.23 2.52 8.64
C LYS A 101 8.31 1.23 9.46
N VAL A 102 7.57 0.18 9.09
CA VAL A 102 7.52 -1.07 9.86
C VAL A 102 8.56 -2.10 9.40
N SER A 103 8.89 -2.15 8.10
CA SER A 103 9.87 -3.07 7.54
C SER A 103 11.33 -2.65 7.80
N LYS A 104 11.53 -1.42 8.24
CA LYS A 104 12.88 -0.88 8.54
C LYS A 104 13.85 -1.04 7.35
N GLY A 105 15.01 -1.70 7.57
CA GLY A 105 16.03 -1.89 6.55
C GLY A 105 15.64 -2.82 5.40
N GLU A 106 14.65 -3.68 5.57
CA GLU A 106 14.23 -4.64 4.54
C GLU A 106 13.67 -3.95 3.28
N ILE A 107 13.11 -2.74 3.42
CA ILE A 107 12.63 -1.95 2.27
C ILE A 107 13.75 -1.52 1.33
N LEU A 108 15.00 -1.46 1.81
CA LEU A 108 16.13 -1.00 1.01
C LEU A 108 16.44 -1.92 -0.18
N VAL A 109 16.03 -3.17 -0.15
CA VAL A 109 16.13 -4.09 -1.30
C VAL A 109 15.37 -3.54 -2.51
N TYR A 110 14.29 -2.79 -2.28
CA TYR A 110 13.42 -2.19 -3.31
C TYR A 110 13.75 -0.73 -3.60
N PHE A 111 14.86 -0.21 -3.06
CA PHE A 111 15.21 1.22 -3.15
C PHE A 111 15.22 1.74 -4.60
N ASN A 112 15.83 1.00 -5.53
CA ASN A 112 15.91 1.42 -6.92
C ASN A 112 14.52 1.48 -7.57
N GLU A 113 13.67 0.48 -7.34
CA GLU A 113 12.31 0.41 -7.87
C GLU A 113 11.45 1.55 -7.32
N ILE A 114 11.56 1.81 -6.02
CA ILE A 114 10.87 2.92 -5.34
C ILE A 114 11.34 4.26 -5.89
N PHE A 115 12.65 4.44 -6.04
CA PHE A 115 13.22 5.68 -6.57
C PHE A 115 12.78 5.94 -8.02
N ASP A 116 12.76 4.92 -8.87
CA ASP A 116 12.27 5.01 -10.23
C ASP A 116 10.77 5.37 -10.28
N ALA A 117 9.96 4.76 -9.43
CA ALA A 117 8.54 5.07 -9.34
C ALA A 117 8.30 6.51 -8.89
N LEU A 118 9.03 6.99 -7.87
CA LEU A 118 8.94 8.37 -7.39
C LEU A 118 9.41 9.38 -8.46
N SER A 119 10.43 9.03 -9.26
CA SER A 119 10.90 9.88 -10.37
C SER A 119 9.84 10.03 -11.46
N LYS A 120 9.11 8.96 -11.79
CA LYS A 120 7.98 8.99 -12.72
C LYS A 120 6.84 9.86 -12.20
N VAL A 121 6.54 9.77 -10.90
CA VAL A 121 5.54 10.63 -10.24
C VAL A 121 5.90 12.11 -10.39
N ARG A 122 7.17 12.48 -10.16
CA ARG A 122 7.64 13.86 -10.31
C ARG A 122 7.41 14.38 -11.73
N LEU A 123 7.64 13.55 -12.73
CA LEU A 123 7.41 13.91 -14.14
C LEU A 123 5.90 14.08 -14.41
N PHE A 124 5.08 13.18 -13.88
CA PHE A 124 3.62 13.24 -14.00
C PHE A 124 3.04 14.51 -13.36
N ILE A 125 3.54 14.89 -12.17
CA ILE A 125 3.11 16.11 -11.45
C ILE A 125 3.51 17.38 -12.24
N ALA A 126 4.68 17.39 -12.87
CA ALA A 126 5.14 18.53 -13.64
C ALA A 126 4.26 18.77 -14.89
N THR A 127 3.56 17.75 -15.39
CA THR A 127 2.67 17.82 -16.55
C THR A 127 1.20 18.02 -16.19
N ASP A 128 0.79 17.73 -14.94
CA ASP A 128 -0.60 17.86 -14.47
C ASP A 128 -0.77 19.08 -13.53
N THR A 129 -1.41 20.12 -14.05
CA THR A 129 -1.71 21.36 -13.31
C THR A 129 -2.62 21.20 -12.09
N ARG A 130 -3.18 20.01 -11.85
CA ARG A 130 -4.02 19.67 -10.67
C ARG A 130 -3.23 19.10 -9.48
N ALA A 131 -1.92 19.06 -9.59
CA ALA A 131 -1.05 18.28 -8.68
C ALA A 131 -0.69 18.97 -7.36
N SER A 132 -1.31 20.09 -7.00
CA SER A 132 -1.03 20.82 -5.74
C SER A 132 -1.28 20.02 -4.45
N GLN A 133 -2.00 18.90 -4.52
CA GLN A 133 -2.27 18.03 -3.36
C GLN A 133 -1.14 17.04 -3.04
N TRP A 134 -0.16 16.85 -3.95
CA TRP A 134 0.94 15.92 -3.75
C TRP A 134 2.03 16.43 -2.82
N ASN A 135 2.20 17.74 -2.72
CA ASN A 135 3.23 18.35 -1.87
C ASN A 135 3.10 17.96 -0.38
N ILE A 136 1.92 17.58 0.06
CA ILE A 136 1.67 17.21 1.46
C ILE A 136 2.13 15.78 1.76
N ALA A 137 1.96 14.84 0.82
CA ALA A 137 2.37 13.45 1.01
C ALA A 137 3.89 13.27 0.85
N CYS A 138 4.49 13.88 -0.17
CA CYS A 138 5.95 13.80 -0.41
C CYS A 138 6.80 14.57 0.62
N SER A 139 6.25 15.53 1.35
CA SER A 139 6.99 16.23 2.41
C SER A 139 7.19 15.39 3.69
N ARG A 140 6.60 14.20 3.75
CA ARG A 140 6.74 13.25 4.86
C ARG A 140 7.80 12.17 4.65
N PHE A 141 8.38 12.07 3.46
CA PHE A 141 9.56 11.27 3.15
C PHE A 141 10.83 12.13 3.20
#